data_9ae4e9a37218a0065f2e6aa8d9ca2c86
#
_entry.id   9ae4e9a37218a0065f2e6aa8d9ca2c86
#
_cell.length_a   1.000
_cell.length_b   1.000
_cell.length_c   1.000
_cell.angle_alpha   90.00
_cell.angle_beta   90.00
_cell.angle_gamma   90.00
#
_symmetry.space_group_name_H-M   'P 1'
#
loop_
_entity.id
_entity.type
_entity.pdbx_description
1 polymer ?
#
loop_
_entity_poly.entity_id
_entity_poly.type
_entity_poly.pdbx_seq_one_letter_code
_entity_poly.pdbx_strand_id
1 'polypeptide(L)'
;TEEQIERVEDELQALLEDDLDDSAFAYAVASIMACCEKTGPLALYGKDWLAAMLSHWGVVDESERIAMIEPLKHSVYLLKRYDSQIICLEDRKGKEYIVSRDSFNSLPDSTLLDNKSFMASLVKYNGEWQVNGMSSWSRGRTLFDAYKAKLSAMGCDSALYDKLMKANENHPMLYFKNNEEMLEWFDRHIGFDENFTFPDQMMERSFLAVYIEKDKDIAI
;
A
#
# COMPACT_ATOMS: atom_id res chain seq x y z
N THR A 1 -14.36 -3.12 3.15
CA THR A 1 -15.26 -2.61 4.19
C THR A 1 -15.22 -1.09 4.17
N GLU A 2 -16.19 -0.44 4.76
CA GLU A 2 -16.26 1.02 4.89
C GLU A 2 -15.01 1.57 5.58
N GLU A 3 -14.57 0.94 6.67
CA GLU A 3 -13.32 1.26 7.38
C GLU A 3 -12.06 1.18 6.49
N GLN A 4 -12.00 0.23 5.56
CA GLN A 4 -10.86 0.13 4.63
C GLN A 4 -10.87 1.26 3.60
N ILE A 5 -12.06 1.68 3.16
CA ILE A 5 -12.21 2.81 2.25
C ILE A 5 -11.79 4.09 2.96
N GLU A 6 -12.32 4.37 4.15
CA GLU A 6 -11.97 5.52 4.97
C GLU A 6 -10.46 5.59 5.23
N ARG A 7 -9.83 4.47 5.59
CA ARG A 7 -8.38 4.42 5.78
C ARG A 7 -7.60 4.78 4.51
N VAL A 8 -8.00 4.25 3.35
CA VAL A 8 -7.35 4.56 2.07
C VAL A 8 -7.57 6.02 1.70
N GLU A 9 -8.75 6.58 1.97
CA GLU A 9 -9.06 7.99 1.78
C GLU A 9 -8.17 8.87 2.65
N ASP A 10 -8.06 8.57 3.94
CA ASP A 10 -7.19 9.29 4.87
C ASP A 10 -5.72 9.22 4.47
N GLU A 11 -5.23 8.03 4.07
CA GLU A 11 -3.85 7.86 3.60
C GLU A 11 -3.57 8.70 2.35
N LEU A 12 -4.52 8.73 1.41
CA LEU A 12 -4.40 9.54 0.20
C LEU A 12 -4.49 11.02 0.51
N GLN A 13 -5.44 11.45 1.31
CA GLN A 13 -5.62 12.85 1.67
C GLN A 13 -4.40 13.40 2.43
N ALA A 14 -3.77 12.59 3.26
CA ALA A 14 -2.53 12.95 3.93
C ALA A 14 -1.31 13.08 2.99
N LEU A 15 -1.39 12.53 1.78
CA LEU A 15 -0.34 12.58 0.77
C LEU A 15 -0.58 13.64 -0.30
N LEU A 16 -1.84 14.00 -0.52
CA LEU A 16 -2.28 14.93 -1.55
C LEU A 16 -2.67 16.23 -0.86
N GLU A 17 -1.78 17.20 -0.85
CA GLU A 17 -2.14 18.56 -0.44
C GLU A 17 -3.25 19.09 -1.37
N ASP A 18 -4.49 19.07 -0.93
CA ASP A 18 -5.71 19.76 -1.43
C ASP A 18 -6.00 19.89 -2.96
N ASP A 19 -5.26 19.23 -3.85
CA ASP A 19 -5.26 19.55 -5.29
C ASP A 19 -6.03 18.55 -6.20
N LEU A 20 -6.68 17.52 -5.65
CA LEU A 20 -7.49 16.61 -6.48
C LEU A 20 -8.97 16.98 -6.43
N ASP A 21 -9.60 16.99 -7.61
CA ASP A 21 -11.06 17.03 -7.66
C ASP A 21 -11.67 15.69 -7.12
N ASP A 22 -12.89 15.75 -6.62
CA ASP A 22 -13.58 14.62 -5.99
C ASP A 22 -13.62 13.36 -6.87
N SER A 23 -13.72 13.53 -8.20
CA SER A 23 -13.80 12.39 -9.13
C SER A 23 -12.44 11.71 -9.30
N ALA A 24 -11.37 12.47 -9.33
CA ALA A 24 -10.01 11.97 -9.41
C ALA A 24 -9.61 11.26 -8.11
N PHE A 25 -10.01 11.80 -6.97
CA PHE A 25 -9.81 11.18 -5.66
C PHE A 25 -10.55 9.84 -5.55
N ALA A 26 -11.84 9.82 -5.87
CA ALA A 26 -12.65 8.60 -5.87
C ALA A 26 -12.08 7.52 -6.80
N TYR A 27 -11.55 7.90 -7.96
CA TYR A 27 -10.89 6.97 -8.88
C TYR A 27 -9.59 6.39 -8.29
N ALA A 28 -8.79 7.19 -7.61
CA ALA A 28 -7.57 6.73 -6.95
C ALA A 28 -7.90 5.72 -5.84
N VAL A 29 -8.87 6.01 -4.99
CA VAL A 29 -9.38 5.11 -3.94
C VAL A 29 -9.85 3.79 -4.56
N ALA A 30 -10.70 3.84 -5.59
CA ALA A 30 -11.21 2.65 -6.27
C ALA A 30 -10.07 1.78 -6.85
N SER A 31 -9.05 2.40 -7.45
CA SER A 31 -7.89 1.70 -8.01
C SER A 31 -7.05 1.00 -6.94
N ILE A 32 -6.85 1.65 -5.80
CA ILE A 32 -6.14 1.06 -4.65
C ILE A 32 -6.94 -0.11 -4.09
N MET A 33 -8.23 0.08 -3.85
CA MET A 33 -9.11 -0.98 -3.33
C MET A 33 -9.19 -2.18 -4.27
N ALA A 34 -9.15 -1.97 -5.58
CA ALA A 34 -9.20 -3.04 -6.57
C ALA A 34 -7.92 -3.90 -6.56
N CYS A 35 -6.74 -3.29 -6.47
CA CYS A 35 -5.47 -3.99 -6.70
C CYS A 35 -4.54 -4.04 -5.49
N CYS A 36 -4.71 -3.18 -4.49
CA CYS A 36 -3.78 -3.06 -3.38
C CYS A 36 -4.33 -3.51 -2.03
N GLU A 37 -5.65 -3.59 -1.90
CA GLU A 37 -6.32 -3.95 -0.65
C GLU A 37 -7.05 -5.29 -0.77
N LYS A 38 -6.92 -6.12 0.27
CA LYS A 38 -7.65 -7.38 0.39
C LYS A 38 -8.95 -7.15 1.14
N THR A 39 -10.05 -7.64 0.60
CA THR A 39 -11.39 -7.43 1.16
C THR A 39 -12.16 -8.71 1.35
N GLY A 40 -13.17 -8.65 2.19
CA GLY A 40 -14.10 -9.74 2.46
C GLY A 40 -13.50 -10.91 3.25
N PRO A 41 -14.31 -11.94 3.55
CA PRO A 41 -13.94 -13.05 4.42
C PRO A 41 -12.84 -13.94 3.84
N LEU A 42 -12.61 -13.91 2.53
CA LEU A 42 -11.57 -14.68 1.86
C LEU A 42 -10.26 -13.88 1.70
N ALA A 43 -10.21 -12.64 2.17
CA ALA A 43 -9.05 -11.75 2.07
C ALA A 43 -8.47 -11.70 0.64
N LEU A 44 -9.33 -11.48 -0.37
CA LEU A 44 -8.97 -11.39 -1.77
C LEU A 44 -8.93 -9.93 -2.23
N TYR A 45 -8.07 -9.64 -3.19
CA TYR A 45 -8.08 -8.34 -3.88
C TYR A 45 -9.35 -8.19 -4.72
N GLY A 46 -9.78 -6.95 -4.95
CA GLY A 46 -10.94 -6.67 -5.81
C GLY A 46 -10.81 -7.29 -7.20
N LYS A 47 -9.60 -7.32 -7.77
CA LYS A 47 -9.31 -8.00 -9.05
C LYS A 47 -9.60 -9.50 -9.02
N ASP A 48 -9.34 -10.17 -7.90
CA ASP A 48 -9.57 -11.62 -7.77
C ASP A 48 -11.07 -11.92 -7.72
N TRP A 49 -11.83 -11.06 -7.04
CA TRP A 49 -13.30 -11.12 -7.06
C TRP A 49 -13.85 -10.91 -8.47
N LEU A 50 -13.32 -9.91 -9.20
CA LEU A 50 -13.71 -9.67 -10.60
C LEU A 50 -13.38 -10.86 -11.50
N ALA A 51 -12.18 -11.43 -11.37
CA ALA A 51 -11.78 -12.61 -12.12
C ALA A 51 -12.74 -13.79 -11.86
N ALA A 52 -13.08 -14.05 -10.61
CA ALA A 52 -14.04 -15.10 -10.24
C ALA A 52 -15.43 -14.86 -10.83
N MET A 53 -15.92 -13.62 -10.81
CA MET A 53 -17.20 -13.25 -11.41
C MET A 53 -17.22 -13.44 -12.94
N LEU A 54 -16.17 -12.99 -13.62
CA LEU A 54 -16.02 -13.15 -15.07
C LEU A 54 -15.97 -14.62 -15.46
N SER A 55 -15.22 -15.42 -14.72
CA SER A 55 -15.18 -16.88 -14.92
C SER A 55 -16.56 -17.51 -14.74
N HIS A 56 -17.31 -17.10 -13.72
CA HIS A 56 -18.68 -17.57 -13.49
C HIS A 56 -19.64 -17.20 -14.63
N TRP A 57 -19.43 -16.06 -15.27
CA TRP A 57 -20.23 -15.63 -16.43
C TRP A 57 -19.73 -16.20 -17.77
N GLY A 58 -18.70 -17.04 -17.75
CA GLY A 58 -18.13 -17.67 -18.95
C GLY A 58 -17.18 -16.79 -19.75
N VAL A 59 -16.75 -15.64 -19.19
CA VAL A 59 -15.75 -14.74 -19.79
C VAL A 59 -14.36 -15.15 -19.32
N VAL A 60 -13.87 -16.27 -19.87
CA VAL A 60 -12.69 -16.98 -19.35
C VAL A 60 -11.41 -16.22 -19.64
N ASP A 61 -11.21 -15.74 -20.87
CA ASP A 61 -9.97 -15.10 -21.31
C ASP A 61 -9.64 -13.84 -20.49
N GLU A 62 -10.66 -13.00 -20.22
CA GLU A 62 -10.52 -11.80 -19.38
C GLU A 62 -10.31 -12.16 -17.92
N SER A 63 -10.98 -13.20 -17.44
CA SER A 63 -10.78 -13.73 -16.09
C SER A 63 -9.33 -14.15 -15.87
N GLU A 64 -8.75 -14.92 -16.78
CA GLU A 64 -7.36 -15.36 -16.71
C GLU A 64 -6.38 -14.18 -16.77
N ARG A 65 -6.61 -13.19 -17.64
CA ARG A 65 -5.76 -12.00 -17.73
C ARG A 65 -5.76 -11.21 -16.42
N ILE A 66 -6.94 -11.01 -15.82
CA ILE A 66 -7.05 -10.28 -14.56
C ILE A 66 -6.39 -11.06 -13.42
N ALA A 67 -6.54 -12.38 -13.37
CA ALA A 67 -5.91 -13.22 -12.37
C ALA A 67 -4.38 -13.14 -12.41
N MET A 68 -3.79 -12.95 -13.61
CA MET A 68 -2.33 -12.82 -13.78
C MET A 68 -1.74 -11.49 -13.29
N ILE A 69 -2.54 -10.51 -12.95
CA ILE A 69 -2.06 -9.22 -12.43
C ILE A 69 -1.49 -9.42 -11.03
N GLU A 70 -0.20 -9.09 -10.84
CA GLU A 70 0.45 -9.05 -9.54
C GLU A 70 0.35 -7.61 -8.99
N PRO A 71 -0.46 -7.36 -7.94
CA PRO A 71 -0.61 -6.02 -7.41
C PRO A 71 0.57 -5.62 -6.55
N LEU A 72 0.90 -4.33 -6.57
CA LEU A 72 1.82 -3.70 -5.64
C LEU A 72 1.10 -2.56 -4.92
N LYS A 73 1.34 -2.42 -3.62
CA LYS A 73 0.73 -1.39 -2.80
C LYS A 73 0.99 0.01 -3.37
N HIS A 74 -0.01 0.88 -3.26
CA HIS A 74 0.14 2.31 -3.54
C HIS A 74 1.28 2.90 -2.73
N SER A 75 2.14 3.69 -3.36
CA SER A 75 3.36 4.19 -2.75
C SER A 75 3.86 5.46 -3.42
N VAL A 76 4.80 6.12 -2.76
CA VAL A 76 5.58 7.20 -3.35
C VAL A 76 6.94 6.67 -3.76
N TYR A 77 7.30 6.90 -4.99
CA TYR A 77 8.54 6.47 -5.61
C TYR A 77 9.44 7.67 -5.95
N LEU A 78 10.74 7.42 -6.02
CA LEU A 78 11.73 8.37 -6.53
C LEU A 78 12.06 8.04 -7.98
N LEU A 79 11.99 9.04 -8.87
CA LEU A 79 12.48 8.91 -10.24
C LEU A 79 14.01 8.86 -10.25
N LYS A 80 14.56 7.76 -10.71
CA LYS A 80 16.02 7.54 -10.82
C LYS A 80 16.54 7.93 -12.21
N ARG A 81 15.92 7.38 -13.22
CA ARG A 81 16.30 7.58 -14.63
C ARG A 81 15.12 7.28 -15.55
N TYR A 82 15.18 7.82 -16.74
CA TYR A 82 14.22 7.54 -17.80
C TYR A 82 14.88 7.66 -19.18
N ASP A 83 14.25 7.04 -20.16
CA ASP A 83 14.57 7.20 -21.57
C ASP A 83 13.26 7.20 -22.41
N SER A 84 13.35 6.97 -23.72
CA SER A 84 12.18 6.95 -24.58
C SER A 84 11.24 5.75 -24.37
N GLN A 85 11.67 4.71 -23.67
CA GLN A 85 10.93 3.46 -23.52
C GLN A 85 10.56 3.16 -22.07
N ILE A 86 11.42 3.54 -21.13
CA ILE A 86 11.25 3.16 -19.72
C ILE A 86 11.39 4.33 -18.75
N ILE A 87 10.78 4.16 -17.59
CA ILE A 87 10.97 4.98 -16.42
C ILE A 87 11.40 4.05 -15.26
N CYS A 88 12.54 4.36 -14.64
CA CYS A 88 13.04 3.64 -13.47
C CYS A 88 12.65 4.38 -12.20
N LEU A 89 11.87 3.73 -11.37
CA LEU A 89 11.36 4.22 -10.09
C LEU A 89 12.04 3.46 -8.95
N GLU A 90 12.36 4.14 -7.86
CA GLU A 90 12.91 3.54 -6.65
C GLU A 90 11.92 3.70 -5.49
N ASP A 91 11.63 2.63 -4.76
CA ASP A 91 10.83 2.70 -3.55
C ASP A 91 11.67 3.15 -2.32
N ARG A 92 11.02 3.33 -1.17
CA ARG A 92 11.66 3.75 0.08
C ARG A 92 12.74 2.79 0.60
N LYS A 93 12.71 1.53 0.17
CA LYS A 93 13.70 0.49 0.55
C LYS A 93 14.86 0.39 -0.44
N GLY A 94 14.85 1.21 -1.50
CA GLY A 94 15.87 1.23 -2.55
C GLY A 94 15.65 0.18 -3.65
N LYS A 95 14.49 -0.48 -3.69
CA LYS A 95 14.16 -1.41 -4.76
C LYS A 95 13.74 -0.63 -6.00
N GLU A 96 14.31 -1.00 -7.14
CA GLU A 96 14.00 -0.38 -8.43
C GLU A 96 12.89 -1.14 -9.17
N TYR A 97 12.04 -0.36 -9.83
CA TYR A 97 10.95 -0.81 -10.69
C TYR A 97 11.12 -0.17 -12.06
N ILE A 98 11.22 -0.99 -13.09
CA ILE A 98 11.29 -0.53 -14.48
C ILE A 98 9.87 -0.59 -15.05
N VAL A 99 9.31 0.59 -15.32
CA VAL A 99 7.95 0.76 -15.80
C VAL A 99 8.00 1.19 -17.25
N SER A 100 7.17 0.58 -18.11
CA SER A 100 7.05 1.00 -19.52
C SER A 100 6.47 2.41 -19.61
N ARG A 101 7.06 3.27 -20.46
CA ARG A 101 6.49 4.60 -20.76
C ARG A 101 5.12 4.53 -21.41
N ASP A 102 4.82 3.44 -22.10
CA ASP A 102 3.49 3.23 -22.71
C ASP A 102 2.37 3.14 -21.68
N SER A 103 2.72 2.83 -20.40
CA SER A 103 1.75 2.89 -19.29
C SER A 103 1.26 4.30 -18.98
N PHE A 104 1.94 5.31 -19.48
CA PHE A 104 1.59 6.71 -19.26
C PHE A 104 1.03 7.31 -20.56
N ASN A 105 -0.20 7.70 -20.57
CA ASN A 105 -0.81 8.37 -21.70
C ASN A 105 -0.06 9.70 -21.95
N SER A 106 0.89 9.69 -22.92
CA SER A 106 1.62 10.89 -23.41
C SER A 106 2.33 11.72 -22.32
N LEU A 107 3.13 11.07 -21.48
CA LEU A 107 3.94 11.78 -20.48
C LEU A 107 5.07 12.57 -21.15
N PRO A 108 5.05 13.93 -21.11
CA PRO A 108 6.09 14.74 -21.71
C PRO A 108 7.43 14.63 -20.95
N ASP A 109 8.55 14.71 -21.66
CA ASP A 109 9.88 14.73 -21.01
C ASP A 109 10.05 15.90 -20.04
N SER A 110 9.41 17.03 -20.29
CA SER A 110 9.39 18.18 -19.38
C SER A 110 8.86 17.84 -17.99
N THR A 111 7.88 16.96 -17.92
CA THR A 111 7.36 16.47 -16.62
C THR A 111 8.44 15.71 -15.84
N LEU A 112 9.22 14.87 -16.51
CA LEU A 112 10.26 14.05 -15.88
C LEU A 112 11.50 14.86 -15.49
N LEU A 113 11.79 15.95 -16.19
CA LEU A 113 12.92 16.82 -15.87
C LEU A 113 12.75 17.52 -14.52
N ASP A 114 11.55 18.03 -14.26
CA ASP A 114 11.26 18.84 -13.08
C ASP A 114 10.78 18.02 -11.89
N ASN A 115 10.15 16.86 -12.14
CA ASN A 115 9.52 16.05 -11.11
C ASN A 115 10.38 14.85 -10.75
N LYS A 116 10.57 14.61 -9.45
CA LYS A 116 11.38 13.52 -8.93
C LYS A 116 10.61 12.57 -8.02
N SER A 117 9.51 13.01 -7.43
CA SER A 117 8.62 12.15 -6.63
C SER A 117 7.43 11.73 -7.48
N PHE A 118 7.09 10.48 -7.42
CA PHE A 118 5.98 9.89 -8.17
C PHE A 118 5.11 9.04 -7.24
N MET A 119 3.86 9.38 -7.14
CA MET A 119 2.86 8.64 -6.36
C MET A 119 1.97 7.81 -7.29
N ALA A 120 1.91 6.52 -7.07
CA ALA A 120 1.12 5.59 -7.88
C ALA A 120 0.93 4.23 -7.21
N SER A 121 -0.06 3.48 -7.69
CA SER A 121 -0.09 2.03 -7.58
C SER A 121 0.63 1.43 -8.79
N LEU A 122 1.48 0.45 -8.57
CA LEU A 122 2.08 -0.34 -9.63
C LEU A 122 1.45 -1.73 -9.66
N VAL A 123 1.34 -2.30 -10.85
CA VAL A 123 0.94 -3.69 -11.05
C VAL A 123 1.94 -4.34 -11.97
N LYS A 124 2.15 -5.63 -11.79
CA LYS A 124 2.97 -6.41 -12.71
C LYS A 124 2.09 -7.34 -13.52
N TYR A 125 2.22 -7.25 -14.82
CA TYR A 125 1.51 -8.08 -15.77
C TYR A 125 2.48 -8.61 -16.83
N ASN A 126 2.47 -9.91 -17.09
CA ASN A 126 3.42 -10.59 -17.99
C ASN A 126 4.90 -10.26 -17.71
N GLY A 127 5.26 -10.07 -16.45
CA GLY A 127 6.63 -9.74 -16.05
C GLY A 127 7.00 -8.26 -16.12
N GLU A 128 6.14 -7.40 -16.66
CA GLU A 128 6.37 -5.96 -16.82
C GLU A 128 5.59 -5.15 -15.79
N TRP A 129 6.25 -4.15 -15.20
CA TRP A 129 5.61 -3.19 -14.30
C TRP A 129 4.87 -2.12 -15.08
N GLN A 130 3.66 -1.83 -14.67
CA GLN A 130 2.77 -0.83 -15.26
C GLN A 130 2.13 0.01 -14.15
N VAL A 131 1.72 1.23 -14.50
CA VAL A 131 0.95 2.07 -13.60
C VAL A 131 -0.51 1.62 -13.58
N ASN A 132 -1.06 1.45 -12.39
CA ASN A 132 -2.46 1.11 -12.20
C ASN A 132 -3.24 2.33 -11.73
N GLY A 133 -4.16 2.78 -12.56
CA GLY A 133 -5.04 3.88 -12.23
C GLY A 133 -4.34 5.24 -12.23
N MET A 134 -4.70 6.07 -11.26
CA MET A 134 -4.22 7.43 -11.17
C MET A 134 -2.80 7.49 -10.63
N SER A 135 -2.05 8.46 -11.14
CA SER A 135 -0.70 8.74 -10.68
C SER A 135 -0.47 10.25 -10.62
N SER A 136 0.39 10.67 -9.72
CA SER A 136 0.76 12.07 -9.55
C SER A 136 2.27 12.24 -9.50
N TRP A 137 2.75 13.33 -10.13
CA TRP A 137 4.15 13.74 -10.11
C TRP A 137 4.32 15.00 -9.26
N SER A 138 5.35 15.02 -8.44
CA SER A 138 5.69 16.18 -7.61
C SER A 138 7.14 16.61 -7.84
N ARG A 139 7.36 17.92 -7.77
CA ARG A 139 8.69 18.51 -7.94
C ARG A 139 9.65 18.08 -6.85
N GLY A 140 10.90 17.83 -7.25
CA GLY A 140 11.97 17.47 -6.33
C GLY A 140 11.69 16.16 -5.57
N ARG A 141 12.36 16.00 -4.43
CA ARG A 141 12.31 14.80 -3.59
C ARG A 141 11.45 14.95 -2.34
N THR A 142 10.90 16.11 -2.10
CA THR A 142 10.27 16.47 -0.82
C THR A 142 9.13 15.49 -0.46
N LEU A 143 8.26 15.17 -1.41
CA LEU A 143 7.18 14.21 -1.18
C LEU A 143 7.71 12.80 -0.86
N PHE A 144 8.71 12.32 -1.60
CA PHE A 144 9.32 11.02 -1.33
C PHE A 144 10.01 10.97 0.03
N ASP A 145 10.77 12.01 0.35
CA ASP A 145 11.51 12.07 1.63
C ASP A 145 10.54 12.20 2.82
N ALA A 146 9.45 12.96 2.69
CA ALA A 146 8.40 13.06 3.69
C ALA A 146 7.67 11.73 3.88
N TYR A 147 7.29 11.06 2.79
CA TYR A 147 6.67 9.73 2.83
C TYR A 147 7.57 8.70 3.52
N LYS A 148 8.86 8.67 3.16
CA LYS A 148 9.84 7.79 3.79
C LYS A 148 9.98 8.07 5.29
N ALA A 149 10.05 9.33 5.68
CA ALA A 149 10.15 9.73 7.08
C ALA A 149 8.88 9.35 7.87
N LYS A 150 7.68 9.58 7.29
CA LYS A 150 6.40 9.21 7.89
C LYS A 150 6.32 7.71 8.16
N LEU A 151 6.62 6.88 7.17
CA LEU A 151 6.60 5.42 7.31
C LEU A 151 7.66 4.90 8.31
N SER A 152 8.83 5.52 8.35
CA SER A 152 9.84 5.17 9.37
C SER A 152 9.38 5.55 10.78
N ALA A 153 8.72 6.70 10.93
CA ALA A 153 8.15 7.12 12.21
C ALA A 153 6.99 6.22 12.67
N MET A 154 6.25 5.64 11.73
CA MET A 154 5.17 4.65 12.00
C MET A 154 5.72 3.24 12.31
N GLY A 155 7.04 3.04 12.27
CA GLY A 155 7.64 1.74 12.53
C GLY A 155 7.58 0.74 11.37
N CYS A 156 7.17 1.19 10.16
CA CYS A 156 7.09 0.37 8.95
C CYS A 156 8.46 -0.06 8.41
N ASP A 157 9.42 -0.29 9.24
CA ASP A 157 10.73 -0.77 8.81
C ASP A 157 10.96 -2.25 9.22
N SER A 158 11.88 -2.89 8.51
CA SER A 158 12.19 -4.29 8.74
C SER A 158 12.70 -4.58 10.16
N ALA A 159 13.25 -3.58 10.85
CA ALA A 159 13.76 -3.73 12.19
C ALA A 159 12.65 -3.97 13.22
N LEU A 160 11.51 -3.30 13.07
CA LEU A 160 10.35 -3.55 13.92
C LEU A 160 9.76 -4.94 13.65
N TYR A 161 9.57 -5.29 12.38
CA TYR A 161 9.12 -6.64 12.01
C TYR A 161 10.01 -7.72 12.60
N ASP A 162 11.32 -7.62 12.40
CA ASP A 162 12.28 -8.60 12.91
C ASP A 162 12.27 -8.68 14.44
N LYS A 163 12.09 -7.55 15.13
CA LYS A 163 11.96 -7.46 16.58
C LYS A 163 10.70 -8.16 17.08
N LEU A 164 9.55 -7.91 16.44
CA LEU A 164 8.27 -8.52 16.78
C LEU A 164 8.26 -10.02 16.49
N MET A 165 8.75 -10.44 15.32
CA MET A 165 8.87 -11.86 14.97
C MET A 165 9.74 -12.61 15.97
N LYS A 166 10.88 -12.04 16.35
CA LYS A 166 11.76 -12.62 17.36
C LYS A 166 11.09 -12.71 18.74
N ALA A 167 10.36 -11.68 19.14
CA ALA A 167 9.62 -11.66 20.40
C ALA A 167 8.50 -12.71 20.45
N ASN A 168 7.94 -13.05 19.29
CA ASN A 168 6.89 -14.05 19.13
C ASN A 168 7.39 -15.37 18.53
N GLU A 169 8.61 -15.79 18.85
CA GLU A 169 9.21 -17.07 18.45
C GLU A 169 9.12 -17.37 16.94
N ASN A 170 9.20 -16.32 16.10
CA ASN A 170 9.04 -16.34 14.64
C ASN A 170 7.64 -16.74 14.14
N HIS A 171 6.62 -16.62 14.97
CA HIS A 171 5.24 -16.75 14.55
C HIS A 171 4.64 -15.41 14.16
N PRO A 172 3.98 -15.28 12.99
CA PRO A 172 3.41 -14.00 12.56
C PRO A 172 2.09 -13.64 13.25
N MET A 173 1.47 -14.57 13.97
CA MET A 173 0.19 -14.37 14.66
C MET A 173 0.39 -14.28 16.16
N LEU A 174 -0.18 -13.23 16.75
CA LEU A 174 -0.30 -13.02 18.19
C LEU A 174 -1.76 -13.15 18.59
N TYR A 175 -2.02 -13.76 19.73
CA TYR A 175 -3.36 -13.93 20.26
C TYR A 175 -3.43 -13.39 21.69
N PHE A 176 -4.39 -12.52 21.95
CA PHE A 176 -4.59 -11.90 23.26
C PHE A 176 -6.02 -12.09 23.73
N LYS A 177 -6.20 -12.26 25.03
CA LYS A 177 -7.54 -12.44 25.63
C LYS A 177 -8.32 -11.13 25.67
N ASN A 178 -7.60 -10.02 25.78
CA ASN A 178 -8.16 -8.68 25.87
C ASN A 178 -7.11 -7.63 25.47
N ASN A 179 -7.52 -6.40 25.38
CA ASN A 179 -6.66 -5.27 25.02
C ASN A 179 -5.55 -5.02 26.04
N GLU A 180 -5.80 -5.22 27.31
CA GLU A 180 -4.81 -4.98 28.36
C GLU A 180 -3.61 -5.91 28.19
N GLU A 181 -3.84 -7.20 27.96
CA GLU A 181 -2.80 -8.18 27.67
C GLU A 181 -2.01 -7.82 26.39
N MET A 182 -2.71 -7.34 25.35
CA MET A 182 -2.10 -6.89 24.10
C MET A 182 -1.21 -5.65 24.33
N LEU A 183 -1.72 -4.65 25.03
CA LEU A 183 -0.99 -3.43 25.34
C LEU A 183 0.26 -3.70 26.16
N GLU A 184 0.15 -4.54 27.22
CA GLU A 184 1.30 -4.94 28.02
C GLU A 184 2.36 -5.69 27.21
N TRP A 185 1.92 -6.53 26.26
CA TRP A 185 2.85 -7.28 25.42
C TRP A 185 3.62 -6.34 24.48
N PHE A 186 2.92 -5.42 23.82
CA PHE A 186 3.55 -4.46 22.91
C PHE A 186 4.45 -3.46 23.66
N ASP A 187 4.00 -2.94 24.79
CA ASP A 187 4.82 -2.03 25.61
C ASP A 187 6.14 -2.71 26.04
N ARG A 188 6.06 -3.97 26.47
CA ARG A 188 7.24 -4.74 26.87
C ARG A 188 8.23 -4.97 25.74
N HIS A 189 7.76 -5.16 24.51
CA HIS A 189 8.61 -5.59 23.39
C HIS A 189 9.04 -4.46 22.46
N ILE A 190 8.21 -3.44 22.26
CA ILE A 190 8.51 -2.31 21.38
C ILE A 190 8.60 -0.98 22.12
N GLY A 191 7.95 -0.84 23.27
CA GLY A 191 7.70 0.43 23.94
C GLY A 191 6.65 1.23 23.18
N PHE A 192 5.61 1.70 23.82
CA PHE A 192 4.67 2.63 23.22
C PHE A 192 5.19 4.05 23.34
N ASP A 193 5.01 4.84 22.27
CA ASP A 193 5.02 6.28 22.38
C ASP A 193 3.77 6.70 23.19
N GLU A 194 3.90 7.68 24.07
CA GLU A 194 2.80 8.23 24.90
C GLU A 194 1.60 8.72 24.06
N ASN A 195 1.80 8.91 22.75
CA ASN A 195 0.78 9.32 21.79
C ASN A 195 0.10 8.16 21.05
N PHE A 196 0.46 6.92 21.35
CA PHE A 196 -0.16 5.77 20.69
C PHE A 196 -1.54 5.50 21.30
N THR A 197 -2.58 5.67 20.50
CA THR A 197 -3.96 5.34 20.89
C THR A 197 -4.53 4.28 19.96
N PHE A 198 -5.08 3.23 20.55
CA PHE A 198 -5.87 2.27 19.76
C PHE A 198 -7.24 2.86 19.45
N PRO A 199 -7.83 2.52 18.30
CA PRO A 199 -9.22 2.88 18.01
C PRO A 199 -10.16 2.39 19.12
N ASP A 200 -11.12 3.22 19.52
CA ASP A 200 -12.07 2.91 20.61
C ASP A 200 -12.79 1.56 20.39
N GLN A 201 -13.06 1.19 19.15
CA GLN A 201 -13.69 -0.07 18.78
C GLN A 201 -12.86 -1.31 19.16
N MET A 202 -11.55 -1.16 19.35
CA MET A 202 -10.66 -2.24 19.78
C MET A 202 -10.63 -2.40 21.29
N MET A 203 -10.98 -1.35 22.03
CA MET A 203 -10.92 -1.31 23.50
C MET A 203 -11.98 -2.22 24.18
N GLU A 204 -13.02 -2.63 23.47
CA GLU A 204 -14.14 -3.40 24.02
C GLU A 204 -14.13 -4.90 23.64
N ARG A 205 -13.15 -5.34 22.86
CA ARG A 205 -13.12 -6.73 22.36
C ARG A 205 -12.44 -7.69 23.31
N SER A 206 -13.07 -8.84 23.52
CA SER A 206 -12.46 -10.04 24.09
C SER A 206 -11.97 -10.94 22.95
N PHE A 207 -10.72 -11.34 23.00
CA PHE A 207 -9.96 -12.04 21.95
C PHE A 207 -9.57 -11.18 20.74
N LEU A 208 -8.29 -10.89 20.70
CA LEU A 208 -7.64 -10.14 19.63
C LEU A 208 -6.63 -11.06 18.93
N ALA A 209 -6.64 -11.04 17.62
CA ALA A 209 -5.61 -11.67 16.81
C ALA A 209 -4.86 -10.56 16.05
N VAL A 210 -3.56 -10.47 16.28
CA VAL A 210 -2.68 -9.49 15.63
C VAL A 210 -1.79 -10.22 14.66
N TYR A 211 -1.74 -9.76 13.41
CA TYR A 211 -0.87 -10.30 12.38
C TYR A 211 0.32 -9.38 12.13
N ILE A 212 1.53 -9.90 12.27
CA ILE A 212 2.78 -9.19 12.01
C ILE A 212 3.13 -9.36 10.53
N GLU A 213 3.05 -8.30 9.74
CA GLU A 213 3.34 -8.34 8.30
C GLU A 213 4.60 -7.52 7.98
N LYS A 214 5.50 -8.10 7.18
CA LYS A 214 6.83 -7.52 6.89
C LYS A 214 6.78 -6.17 6.18
N ASP A 215 5.79 -5.97 5.35
CA ASP A 215 5.67 -4.79 4.48
C ASP A 215 4.49 -3.87 4.86
N LYS A 216 3.73 -4.27 5.83
CA LYS A 216 2.67 -3.50 6.45
C LYS A 216 2.88 -3.62 7.94
N ASP A 217 2.76 -2.56 8.64
CA ASP A 217 2.82 -2.58 10.09
C ASP A 217 1.85 -3.61 10.68
N ILE A 218 1.70 -3.62 11.96
CA ILE A 218 0.82 -4.52 12.67
C ILE A 218 -0.61 -4.35 12.16
N ALA A 219 -1.16 -5.37 11.51
CA ALA A 219 -2.58 -5.46 11.22
C ALA A 219 -3.30 -6.16 12.39
N ILE A 220 -4.26 -5.51 12.98
CA ILE A 220 -5.05 -6.02 14.12
C ILE A 220 -6.44 -6.42 13.65
#